data_dcdcb3112bcc82fc72bce7be2ca9bb21
#
_entry.id   dcdcb3112bcc82fc72bce7be2ca9bb21
#
_cell.length_a   1.000
_cell.length_b   1.000
_cell.length_c   1.000
_cell.angle_alpha   90.00
_cell.angle_beta   90.00
_cell.angle_gamma   90.00
#
_symmetry.space_group_name_H-M   'P 1'
#
loop_
_entity.id
_entity.type
_entity.pdbx_description
1 polymer ?
#
loop_
_entity_poly.entity_id
_entity_poly.type
_entity_poly.pdbx_seq_one_letter_code
_entity_poly.pdbx_strand_id
1 'polypeptide(L)'
;LTVAVLGLSVEKLKEVGYHPQFVTVHVPDHTGYYPSSQQMTLRLAFQPASGRLLSAQILGRRGVDKRIDVLSVALQGGMTVLDLENLELSYAPEYGSAKDPVNVLGMVAGNLLRGDLHTVTAAELEDHLDGWQIIDVQSPKVFAHGHVPGAINVPIDSLRNRLACIDKRQPVVVYSRVGYHGYLAYRTLVQLGYKVFNLDGGFKLFSEGGSRMGIASGEAS
;
A
#
# COMPACT_ATOMS: atom_id res chain seq x y z
N LEU A 1 -17.21 -12.10 5.48
CA LEU A 1 -16.53 -11.05 4.74
C LEU A 1 -17.47 -9.86 4.58
N THR A 2 -17.01 -8.67 4.94
CA THR A 2 -17.74 -7.40 4.82
C THR A 2 -17.02 -6.50 3.84
N VAL A 3 -17.80 -5.87 2.95
CA VAL A 3 -17.32 -4.85 2.02
C VAL A 3 -18.07 -3.56 2.32
N ALA A 4 -17.35 -2.47 2.47
CA ALA A 4 -17.93 -1.14 2.62
C ALA A 4 -17.31 -0.18 1.60
N VAL A 5 -18.16 0.69 1.05
CA VAL A 5 -17.77 1.68 0.03
C VAL A 5 -18.34 3.04 0.42
N LEU A 6 -17.52 4.07 0.27
CA LEU A 6 -17.86 5.46 0.51
C LEU A 6 -17.42 6.31 -0.70
N GLY A 7 -18.31 7.16 -1.20
CA GLY A 7 -18.04 8.01 -2.36
C GLY A 7 -18.03 7.23 -3.69
N LEU A 8 -17.42 7.83 -4.72
CA LEU A 8 -17.34 7.26 -6.07
C LEU A 8 -16.08 6.39 -6.23
N SER A 9 -16.12 5.40 -7.13
CA SER A 9 -14.90 4.67 -7.50
C SER A 9 -13.89 5.61 -8.18
N VAL A 10 -12.61 5.18 -8.23
CA VAL A 10 -11.53 5.97 -8.89
C VAL A 10 -11.87 6.23 -10.36
N GLU A 11 -12.46 5.24 -11.05
CA GLU A 11 -12.88 5.35 -12.45
C GLU A 11 -13.99 6.42 -12.59
N LYS A 12 -15.00 6.37 -11.74
CA LYS A 12 -16.10 7.35 -11.73
C LYS A 12 -15.61 8.75 -11.37
N LEU A 13 -14.66 8.87 -10.44
CA LEU A 13 -14.02 10.15 -10.12
C LEU A 13 -13.33 10.74 -11.34
N LYS A 14 -12.62 9.92 -12.13
CA LYS A 14 -11.99 10.36 -13.38
C LYS A 14 -13.02 10.80 -14.43
N GLU A 15 -14.12 10.06 -14.59
CA GLU A 15 -15.21 10.41 -15.52
C GLU A 15 -15.86 11.78 -15.20
N VAL A 16 -15.93 12.15 -13.92
CA VAL A 16 -16.46 13.47 -13.49
C VAL A 16 -15.39 14.54 -13.34
N GLY A 17 -14.19 14.32 -13.91
CA GLY A 17 -13.12 15.30 -14.02
C GLY A 17 -12.16 15.41 -12.84
N TYR A 18 -12.21 14.48 -11.88
CA TYR A 18 -11.19 14.38 -10.84
C TYR A 18 -10.00 13.52 -11.32
N HIS A 19 -8.81 13.87 -10.85
CA HIS A 19 -7.60 13.07 -11.03
C HIS A 19 -7.07 12.66 -9.65
N PRO A 20 -7.72 11.71 -8.96
CA PRO A 20 -7.35 11.36 -7.60
C PRO A 20 -6.02 10.60 -7.56
N GLN A 21 -5.25 10.84 -6.49
CA GLN A 21 -4.30 9.86 -5.99
C GLN A 21 -5.02 8.88 -5.08
N PHE A 22 -4.45 7.69 -4.92
CA PHE A 22 -4.99 6.70 -4.00
C PHE A 22 -3.88 5.84 -3.40
N VAL A 23 -4.20 5.23 -2.28
CA VAL A 23 -3.32 4.28 -1.59
C VAL A 23 -4.14 3.09 -1.12
N THR A 24 -3.50 1.92 -1.10
CA THR A 24 -4.06 0.70 -0.55
C THR A 24 -3.18 0.19 0.58
N VAL A 25 -3.78 -0.08 1.73
CA VAL A 25 -3.09 -0.63 2.90
C VAL A 25 -3.74 -1.93 3.38
N HIS A 26 -2.92 -2.83 3.91
CA HIS A 26 -3.37 -4.07 4.54
C HIS A 26 -2.91 -4.07 6.00
N VAL A 27 -3.84 -3.89 6.90
CA VAL A 27 -3.57 -3.74 8.35
C VAL A 27 -4.51 -4.61 9.17
N PRO A 28 -4.11 -5.04 10.37
CA PRO A 28 -5.00 -5.79 11.24
C PRO A 28 -6.13 -4.91 11.77
N ASP A 29 -7.29 -5.50 12.02
CA ASP A 29 -8.49 -4.85 12.60
C ASP A 29 -8.27 -4.39 14.04
N HIS A 30 -7.42 -5.09 14.79
CA HIS A 30 -6.96 -4.75 16.12
C HIS A 30 -5.54 -5.24 16.36
N THR A 31 -5.01 -5.05 17.55
CA THR A 31 -3.63 -5.37 17.91
C THR A 31 -3.29 -6.84 17.60
N GLY A 32 -2.25 -7.07 16.78
CA GLY A 32 -1.93 -8.38 16.22
C GLY A 32 -1.53 -9.46 17.23
N TYR A 33 -1.10 -9.10 18.45
CA TYR A 33 -0.83 -10.05 19.52
C TYR A 33 -2.09 -10.47 20.30
N TYR A 34 -3.21 -9.73 20.12
CA TYR A 34 -4.48 -10.10 20.73
C TYR A 34 -5.18 -11.17 19.89
N PRO A 35 -5.86 -12.17 20.51
CA PRO A 35 -6.46 -13.27 19.79
C PRO A 35 -7.45 -12.88 18.70
N SER A 36 -7.50 -13.64 17.63
CA SER A 36 -8.44 -13.49 16.51
C SER A 36 -8.30 -12.22 15.65
N SER A 37 -7.16 -11.53 15.71
CA SER A 37 -6.86 -10.42 14.80
C SER A 37 -6.94 -10.86 13.35
N GLN A 38 -7.63 -10.06 12.52
CA GLN A 38 -7.85 -10.32 11.09
C GLN A 38 -7.36 -9.15 10.26
N GLN A 39 -6.71 -9.45 9.15
CA GLN A 39 -6.26 -8.41 8.24
C GLN A 39 -7.44 -7.80 7.49
N MET A 40 -7.43 -6.48 7.40
CA MET A 40 -8.32 -5.66 6.57
C MET A 40 -7.55 -5.08 5.38
N THR A 41 -8.25 -4.84 4.29
CA THR A 41 -7.74 -4.06 3.15
C THR A 41 -8.52 -2.76 3.09
N LEU A 42 -7.82 -1.63 3.13
CA LEU A 42 -8.42 -0.29 3.00
C LEU A 42 -7.81 0.40 1.79
N ARG A 43 -8.66 1.05 1.00
CA ARG A 43 -8.27 1.92 -0.11
C ARG A 43 -8.87 3.30 0.10
N LEU A 44 -8.08 4.34 -0.08
CA LEU A 44 -8.48 5.73 0.02
C LEU A 44 -8.08 6.48 -1.25
N ALA A 45 -9.04 7.21 -1.85
CA ALA A 45 -8.75 8.17 -2.90
C ALA A 45 -8.87 9.59 -2.33
N PHE A 46 -7.96 10.46 -2.76
CA PHE A 46 -7.88 11.85 -2.29
C PHE A 46 -7.43 12.79 -3.41
N GLN A 47 -7.70 14.08 -3.24
CA GLN A 47 -7.30 15.12 -4.19
C GLN A 47 -5.80 15.45 -4.00
N PRO A 48 -4.95 15.34 -5.02
CA PRO A 48 -3.51 15.54 -4.89
C PRO A 48 -3.10 16.94 -4.41
N ALA A 49 -3.84 17.97 -4.84
CA ALA A 49 -3.50 19.36 -4.51
C ALA A 49 -3.80 19.76 -3.05
N SER A 50 -4.79 19.13 -2.43
CA SER A 50 -5.28 19.53 -1.10
C SER A 50 -5.24 18.42 -0.06
N GLY A 51 -5.09 17.16 -0.47
CA GLY A 51 -5.24 16.00 0.40
C GLY A 51 -6.68 15.69 0.82
N ARG A 52 -7.71 16.40 0.29
CA ARG A 52 -9.11 16.16 0.65
C ARG A 52 -9.55 14.76 0.26
N LEU A 53 -10.27 14.12 1.16
CA LEU A 53 -10.83 12.79 0.96
C LEU A 53 -11.90 12.82 -0.15
N LEU A 54 -11.88 11.85 -1.04
CA LEU A 54 -12.86 11.72 -2.15
C LEU A 54 -13.67 10.44 -2.06
N SER A 55 -13.04 9.33 -1.75
CA SER A 55 -13.72 8.04 -1.58
C SER A 55 -12.89 7.06 -0.77
N ALA A 56 -13.54 6.05 -0.20
CA ALA A 56 -12.87 4.97 0.50
C ALA A 56 -13.56 3.63 0.25
N GLN A 57 -12.78 2.55 0.30
CA GLN A 57 -13.27 1.18 0.24
C GLN A 57 -12.58 0.37 1.34
N ILE A 58 -13.33 -0.49 2.00
CA ILE A 58 -12.80 -1.37 3.05
C ILE A 58 -13.33 -2.78 2.82
N LEU A 59 -12.40 -3.74 2.89
CA LEU A 59 -12.68 -5.17 2.83
C LEU A 59 -12.12 -5.82 4.10
N GLY A 60 -12.91 -6.58 4.84
CA GLY A 60 -12.46 -7.26 6.04
C GLY A 60 -13.49 -8.22 6.62
N ARG A 61 -13.16 -8.85 7.74
CA ARG A 61 -14.06 -9.74 8.47
C ARG A 61 -14.65 -9.08 9.73
N ARG A 62 -13.91 -8.12 10.33
CA ARG A 62 -14.26 -7.42 11.56
C ARG A 62 -13.88 -5.95 11.46
N GLY A 63 -14.60 -5.06 12.13
CA GLY A 63 -14.25 -3.65 12.30
C GLY A 63 -14.30 -2.80 11.03
N VAL A 64 -14.91 -3.31 9.94
CA VAL A 64 -15.14 -2.58 8.69
C VAL A 64 -16.11 -1.45 8.90
N ASP A 65 -17.21 -1.73 9.60
CA ASP A 65 -18.27 -0.80 10.00
C ASP A 65 -17.72 0.42 10.75
N LYS A 66 -16.95 0.18 11.81
CA LYS A 66 -16.31 1.24 12.59
C LYS A 66 -15.46 2.18 11.71
N ARG A 67 -14.63 1.63 10.82
CA ARG A 67 -13.68 2.42 10.02
C ARG A 67 -14.35 3.15 8.87
N ILE A 68 -15.36 2.55 8.23
CA ILE A 68 -16.07 3.26 7.16
C ILE A 68 -16.91 4.41 7.73
N ASP A 69 -17.47 4.29 8.94
CA ASP A 69 -18.18 5.37 9.61
C ASP A 69 -17.25 6.53 9.95
N VAL A 70 -16.06 6.24 10.51
CA VAL A 70 -15.04 7.27 10.76
C VAL A 70 -14.65 7.99 9.46
N LEU A 71 -14.38 7.25 8.38
CA LEU A 71 -14.04 7.84 7.08
C LEU A 71 -15.20 8.62 6.47
N SER A 72 -16.45 8.18 6.69
CA SER A 72 -17.64 8.89 6.24
C SER A 72 -17.79 10.26 6.91
N VAL A 73 -17.61 10.31 8.22
CA VAL A 73 -17.63 11.57 8.99
C VAL A 73 -16.47 12.48 8.55
N ALA A 74 -15.27 11.92 8.41
CA ALA A 74 -14.10 12.66 7.95
C ALA A 74 -14.32 13.27 6.54
N LEU A 75 -14.87 12.50 5.60
CA LEU A 75 -15.17 12.97 4.25
C LEU A 75 -16.23 14.08 4.27
N GLN A 76 -17.32 13.90 5.00
CA GLN A 76 -18.38 14.90 5.12
C GLN A 76 -17.88 16.18 5.82
N GLY A 77 -17.01 16.04 6.81
CA GLY A 77 -16.34 17.14 7.50
C GLY A 77 -15.29 17.87 6.65
N GLY A 78 -15.03 17.41 5.42
CA GLY A 78 -14.04 18.00 4.53
C GLY A 78 -12.60 17.81 4.97
N MET A 79 -12.33 16.79 5.77
CA MET A 79 -10.99 16.47 6.26
C MET A 79 -10.05 16.04 5.13
N THR A 80 -8.76 16.12 5.43
CA THR A 80 -7.65 15.74 4.56
C THR A 80 -6.99 14.45 5.04
N VAL A 81 -6.10 13.89 4.21
CA VAL A 81 -5.27 12.74 4.61
C VAL A 81 -4.37 13.06 5.81
N LEU A 82 -3.96 14.32 5.98
CA LEU A 82 -3.14 14.75 7.12
C LEU A 82 -3.95 14.82 8.42
N ASP A 83 -5.25 15.12 8.33
CA ASP A 83 -6.14 15.05 9.49
C ASP A 83 -6.31 13.61 9.94
N LEU A 84 -6.43 12.63 9.00
CA LEU A 84 -6.53 11.22 9.34
C LEU A 84 -5.30 10.69 10.07
N GLU A 85 -4.10 11.20 9.79
CA GLU A 85 -2.88 10.84 10.52
C GLU A 85 -3.01 11.13 12.01
N ASN A 86 -3.70 12.21 12.36
CA ASN A 86 -3.74 12.81 13.69
C ASN A 86 -5.05 12.55 14.44
N LEU A 87 -5.96 11.75 13.86
CA LEU A 87 -7.19 11.38 14.56
C LEU A 87 -6.87 10.61 15.84
N GLU A 88 -7.38 11.10 16.96
CA GLU A 88 -7.36 10.37 18.23
C GLU A 88 -8.58 9.46 18.29
N LEU A 89 -8.37 8.19 17.97
CA LEU A 89 -9.40 7.17 17.96
C LEU A 89 -9.31 6.29 19.21
N SER A 90 -10.47 5.85 19.72
CA SER A 90 -10.52 5.00 20.91
C SER A 90 -9.76 3.68 20.69
N TYR A 91 -8.92 3.33 21.66
CA TYR A 91 -8.04 2.16 21.62
C TYR A 91 -8.20 1.29 22.87
N ALA A 92 -8.36 0.02 22.61
CA ALA A 92 -8.04 -1.07 23.52
C ALA A 92 -7.61 -2.28 22.65
N PRO A 93 -6.72 -3.16 23.13
CA PRO A 93 -6.14 -4.25 22.32
C PRO A 93 -7.15 -5.13 21.58
N GLU A 94 -8.34 -5.32 22.15
CA GLU A 94 -9.44 -6.11 21.58
C GLU A 94 -10.17 -5.40 20.42
N TYR A 95 -10.20 -4.06 20.42
CA TYR A 95 -11.04 -3.27 19.50
C TYR A 95 -10.26 -2.47 18.46
N GLY A 96 -8.97 -2.33 18.66
CA GLY A 96 -8.15 -1.52 17.77
C GLY A 96 -6.65 -1.68 18.02
N SER A 97 -5.89 -0.81 17.41
CA SER A 97 -4.45 -0.67 17.61
C SER A 97 -4.14 0.79 17.96
N ALA A 98 -3.01 1.04 18.61
CA ALA A 98 -2.58 2.40 18.94
C ALA A 98 -2.47 3.31 17.68
N LYS A 99 -2.12 2.70 16.54
CA LYS A 99 -2.32 3.27 15.21
C LYS A 99 -3.49 2.53 14.57
N ASP A 100 -4.68 3.13 14.61
CA ASP A 100 -5.86 2.53 13.98
C ASP A 100 -5.63 2.40 12.45
N PRO A 101 -6.26 1.42 11.78
CA PRO A 101 -6.27 1.33 10.32
C PRO A 101 -6.51 2.66 9.58
N VAL A 102 -7.37 3.53 10.12
CA VAL A 102 -7.62 4.87 9.55
C VAL A 102 -6.38 5.77 9.67
N ASN A 103 -5.68 5.75 10.82
CA ASN A 103 -4.44 6.51 10.97
C ASN A 103 -3.36 5.99 10.01
N VAL A 104 -3.19 4.67 9.89
CA VAL A 104 -2.21 4.08 8.97
C VAL A 104 -2.53 4.48 7.52
N LEU A 105 -3.80 4.47 7.14
CA LEU A 105 -4.25 4.91 5.82
C LEU A 105 -3.89 6.39 5.58
N GLY A 106 -4.15 7.26 6.58
CA GLY A 106 -3.76 8.67 6.55
C GLY A 106 -2.24 8.85 6.42
N MET A 107 -1.45 8.12 7.22
CA MET A 107 0.02 8.19 7.16
C MET A 107 0.60 7.83 5.80
N VAL A 108 0.09 6.76 5.16
CA VAL A 108 0.56 6.34 3.83
C VAL A 108 0.13 7.36 2.76
N ALA A 109 -1.11 7.84 2.81
CA ALA A 109 -1.60 8.87 1.90
C ALA A 109 -0.88 10.21 2.11
N GLY A 110 -0.59 10.58 3.36
CA GLY A 110 0.19 11.77 3.70
C GLY A 110 1.63 11.70 3.18
N ASN A 111 2.28 10.53 3.26
CA ASN A 111 3.60 10.34 2.64
C ASN A 111 3.54 10.54 1.12
N LEU A 112 2.48 10.09 0.46
CA LEU A 112 2.28 10.31 -0.98
C LEU A 112 2.07 11.80 -1.28
N LEU A 113 1.22 12.48 -0.51
CA LEU A 113 0.92 13.90 -0.64
C LEU A 113 2.18 14.79 -0.47
N ARG A 114 3.05 14.45 0.48
CA ARG A 114 4.31 15.16 0.74
C ARG A 114 5.44 14.83 -0.24
N GLY A 115 5.25 13.85 -1.12
CA GLY A 115 6.31 13.35 -2.01
C GLY A 115 7.33 12.44 -1.31
N ASP A 116 7.07 12.02 -0.08
CA ASP A 116 7.90 11.08 0.69
C ASP A 116 7.74 9.63 0.24
N LEU A 117 6.75 9.36 -0.59
CA LEU A 117 6.45 8.07 -1.20
C LEU A 117 5.99 8.28 -2.64
N HIS A 118 6.46 7.44 -3.55
CA HIS A 118 5.90 7.28 -4.89
C HIS A 118 5.44 5.84 -5.05
N THR A 119 4.20 5.65 -5.47
CA THR A 119 3.63 4.33 -5.71
C THR A 119 3.43 4.07 -7.19
N VAL A 120 3.32 2.81 -7.53
CA VAL A 120 2.92 2.30 -8.83
C VAL A 120 1.87 1.22 -8.64
N THR A 121 0.86 1.19 -9.48
CA THR A 121 -0.14 0.12 -9.51
C THR A 121 0.38 -1.10 -10.26
N ALA A 122 -0.27 -2.25 -10.11
CA ALA A 122 0.04 -3.44 -10.91
C ALA A 122 -0.11 -3.17 -12.41
N ALA A 123 -1.15 -2.45 -12.84
CA ALA A 123 -1.37 -2.09 -14.23
C ALA A 123 -0.25 -1.20 -14.80
N GLU A 124 0.15 -0.16 -14.06
CA GLU A 124 1.26 0.70 -14.46
C GLU A 124 2.59 -0.05 -14.51
N LEU A 125 2.80 -1.02 -13.60
CA LEU A 125 3.98 -1.88 -13.64
C LEU A 125 3.98 -2.75 -14.89
N GLU A 126 2.84 -3.33 -15.27
CA GLU A 126 2.67 -4.14 -16.48
C GLU A 126 3.02 -3.36 -17.76
N ASP A 127 2.69 -2.08 -17.80
CA ASP A 127 2.99 -1.21 -18.96
C ASP A 127 4.50 -0.83 -19.08
N HIS A 128 5.32 -1.08 -18.05
CA HIS A 128 6.71 -0.63 -17.96
C HIS A 128 7.74 -1.76 -17.73
N LEU A 129 7.34 -3.01 -17.92
CA LEU A 129 8.17 -4.20 -17.61
C LEU A 129 9.56 -4.18 -18.26
N ASP A 130 9.67 -3.74 -19.51
CA ASP A 130 10.92 -3.78 -20.25
C ASP A 130 11.96 -2.73 -19.82
N GLY A 131 11.57 -1.78 -18.97
CA GLY A 131 12.45 -0.66 -18.57
C GLY A 131 12.68 -0.53 -17.06
N TRP A 132 12.02 -1.33 -16.24
CA TRP A 132 12.08 -1.21 -14.78
C TRP A 132 12.57 -2.50 -14.12
N GLN A 133 13.36 -2.35 -13.06
CA GLN A 133 13.75 -3.47 -12.21
C GLN A 133 12.70 -3.70 -11.14
N ILE A 134 12.34 -4.95 -10.91
CA ILE A 134 11.37 -5.34 -9.89
C ILE A 134 12.11 -6.07 -8.76
N ILE A 135 12.03 -5.54 -7.55
CA ILE A 135 12.74 -6.07 -6.37
C ILE A 135 11.73 -6.54 -5.32
N ASP A 136 11.74 -7.84 -5.07
CA ASP A 136 11.02 -8.43 -3.94
C ASP A 136 11.90 -8.39 -2.70
N VAL A 137 11.43 -7.70 -1.65
CA VAL A 137 12.18 -7.58 -0.40
C VAL A 137 11.74 -8.55 0.69
N GLN A 138 10.97 -9.57 0.35
CA GLN A 138 10.58 -10.65 1.26
C GLN A 138 11.73 -11.64 1.46
N SER A 139 11.55 -12.55 2.44
CA SER A 139 12.51 -13.64 2.62
C SER A 139 12.53 -14.58 1.40
N PRO A 140 13.64 -15.28 1.11
CA PRO A 140 13.73 -16.21 -0.03
C PRO A 140 12.65 -17.31 0.01
N LYS A 141 12.30 -17.76 1.20
CA LYS A 141 11.24 -18.77 1.38
C LYS A 141 9.88 -18.22 0.92
N VAL A 142 9.54 -16.98 1.21
CA VAL A 142 8.28 -16.36 0.80
C VAL A 142 8.29 -16.09 -0.71
N PHE A 143 9.40 -15.59 -1.24
CA PHE A 143 9.61 -15.39 -2.67
C PHE A 143 9.38 -16.66 -3.48
N ALA A 144 9.95 -17.78 -3.06
CA ALA A 144 9.81 -19.06 -3.73
C ALA A 144 8.35 -19.57 -3.83
N HIS A 145 7.47 -19.18 -2.89
CA HIS A 145 6.05 -19.54 -2.93
C HIS A 145 5.23 -18.72 -3.95
N GLY A 146 5.71 -17.54 -4.31
CA GLY A 146 5.08 -16.69 -5.30
C GLY A 146 5.63 -15.26 -5.27
N HIS A 147 5.88 -14.73 -6.46
CA HIS A 147 6.44 -13.40 -6.66
C HIS A 147 5.94 -12.78 -7.97
N VAL A 148 6.17 -11.49 -8.16
CA VAL A 148 5.90 -10.79 -9.42
C VAL A 148 6.86 -11.32 -10.49
N PRO A 149 6.38 -11.75 -11.68
CA PRO A 149 7.24 -12.24 -12.75
C PRO A 149 8.38 -11.26 -13.08
N GLY A 150 9.60 -11.78 -13.23
CA GLY A 150 10.80 -10.98 -13.47
C GLY A 150 11.38 -10.28 -12.23
N ALA A 151 10.82 -10.47 -11.06
CA ALA A 151 11.35 -9.90 -9.82
C ALA A 151 12.65 -10.59 -9.37
N ILE A 152 13.59 -9.80 -8.87
CA ILE A 152 14.81 -10.27 -8.19
C ILE A 152 14.56 -10.23 -6.69
N ASN A 153 14.94 -11.30 -5.99
CA ASN A 153 14.80 -11.33 -4.52
C ASN A 153 16.00 -10.70 -3.82
N VAL A 154 15.76 -9.58 -3.16
CA VAL A 154 16.74 -8.89 -2.31
C VAL A 154 16.10 -8.61 -0.95
N PRO A 155 16.18 -9.54 0.01
CA PRO A 155 15.54 -9.40 1.32
C PRO A 155 15.91 -8.09 2.01
N ILE A 156 14.92 -7.46 2.69
CA ILE A 156 15.09 -6.15 3.33
C ILE A 156 16.29 -6.10 4.26
N ASP A 157 16.54 -7.16 5.02
CA ASP A 157 17.64 -7.25 5.99
C ASP A 157 19.01 -7.26 5.32
N SER A 158 19.11 -7.71 4.07
CA SER A 158 20.35 -7.75 3.29
C SER A 158 20.45 -6.65 2.23
N LEU A 159 19.42 -5.82 2.06
CA LEU A 159 19.30 -4.83 0.99
C LEU A 159 20.56 -3.94 0.88
N ARG A 160 21.03 -3.39 2.01
CA ARG A 160 22.19 -2.50 2.03
C ARG A 160 23.50 -3.19 1.59
N ASN A 161 23.61 -4.49 1.80
CA ASN A 161 24.79 -5.29 1.43
C ASN A 161 24.69 -5.85 -0.01
N ARG A 162 23.52 -5.77 -0.63
CA ARG A 162 23.24 -6.31 -1.97
C ARG A 162 22.90 -5.24 -3.00
N LEU A 163 23.29 -4.00 -2.78
CA LEU A 163 23.03 -2.88 -3.71
C LEU A 163 23.66 -3.10 -5.11
N ALA A 164 24.72 -3.89 -5.20
CA ALA A 164 25.34 -4.25 -6.48
C ALA A 164 24.41 -5.05 -7.42
N CYS A 165 23.34 -5.67 -6.88
CA CYS A 165 22.33 -6.38 -7.68
C CYS A 165 21.28 -5.43 -8.29
N ILE A 166 21.33 -4.13 -7.98
CA ILE A 166 20.32 -3.15 -8.40
C ILE A 166 20.98 -2.09 -9.27
N ASP A 167 20.62 -2.01 -10.54
CA ASP A 167 21.17 -1.00 -11.46
C ASP A 167 20.54 0.37 -11.19
N LYS A 168 21.35 1.30 -10.70
CA LYS A 168 20.92 2.66 -10.36
C LYS A 168 20.47 3.50 -11.56
N ARG A 169 20.81 3.09 -12.79
CA ARG A 169 20.43 3.79 -14.03
C ARG A 169 18.99 3.53 -14.45
N GLN A 170 18.37 2.48 -13.93
CA GLN A 170 17.01 2.09 -14.26
C GLN A 170 16.07 2.42 -13.09
N PRO A 171 14.79 2.77 -13.33
CA PRO A 171 13.80 2.84 -12.29
C PRO A 171 13.61 1.49 -11.60
N VAL A 172 13.36 1.54 -10.29
CA VAL A 172 13.22 0.35 -9.44
C VAL A 172 11.82 0.33 -8.84
N VAL A 173 11.11 -0.77 -8.97
CA VAL A 173 9.90 -1.04 -8.20
C VAL A 173 10.24 -2.00 -7.07
N VAL A 174 9.98 -1.58 -5.85
CA VAL A 174 10.15 -2.44 -4.67
C VAL A 174 8.79 -2.89 -4.16
N TYR A 175 8.70 -4.09 -3.63
CA TYR A 175 7.49 -4.56 -2.98
C TYR A 175 7.77 -5.58 -1.89
N SER A 176 6.80 -5.72 -1.00
CA SER A 176 6.67 -6.83 -0.05
C SER A 176 5.25 -7.35 -0.07
N ARG A 177 4.91 -8.32 0.79
CA ARG A 177 3.58 -8.92 0.81
C ARG A 177 2.44 -7.89 0.92
N VAL A 178 2.56 -6.93 1.85
CA VAL A 178 1.51 -5.94 2.18
C VAL A 178 1.99 -4.48 2.07
N GLY A 179 3.14 -4.24 1.43
CA GLY A 179 3.67 -2.91 1.14
C GLY A 179 4.60 -2.31 2.21
N TYR A 180 4.51 -2.70 3.50
CA TYR A 180 5.30 -2.06 4.57
C TYR A 180 6.82 -2.21 4.41
N HIS A 181 7.34 -3.43 4.25
CA HIS A 181 8.77 -3.63 3.99
C HIS A 181 9.19 -3.06 2.64
N GLY A 182 8.29 -3.05 1.63
CA GLY A 182 8.50 -2.34 0.38
C GLY A 182 8.73 -0.84 0.61
N TYR A 183 7.93 -0.21 1.48
CA TYR A 183 8.12 1.19 1.86
C TYR A 183 9.48 1.43 2.57
N LEU A 184 9.90 0.54 3.47
CA LEU A 184 11.23 0.67 4.11
C LEU A 184 12.36 0.55 3.10
N ALA A 185 12.26 -0.36 2.14
CA ALA A 185 13.21 -0.49 1.03
C ALA A 185 13.19 0.75 0.13
N TYR A 186 12.00 1.24 -0.23
CA TYR A 186 11.81 2.49 -0.95
C TYR A 186 12.58 3.65 -0.28
N ARG A 187 12.35 3.90 1.01
CA ARG A 187 13.03 4.96 1.78
C ARG A 187 14.54 4.80 1.78
N THR A 188 15.02 3.56 1.90
CA THR A 188 16.46 3.26 1.88
C THR A 188 17.08 3.58 0.51
N LEU A 189 16.45 3.13 -0.56
CA LEU A 189 17.00 3.30 -1.91
C LEU A 189 16.89 4.74 -2.41
N VAL A 190 15.80 5.45 -2.09
CA VAL A 190 15.66 6.89 -2.42
C VAL A 190 16.77 7.71 -1.78
N GLN A 191 17.10 7.47 -0.50
CA GLN A 191 18.21 8.15 0.20
C GLN A 191 19.58 7.85 -0.43
N LEU A 192 19.71 6.72 -1.11
CA LEU A 192 20.91 6.35 -1.87
C LEU A 192 20.88 6.87 -3.31
N GLY A 193 19.87 7.64 -3.69
CA GLY A 193 19.74 8.31 -4.99
C GLY A 193 19.25 7.41 -6.12
N TYR A 194 18.52 6.32 -5.82
CA TYR A 194 17.79 5.53 -6.82
C TYR A 194 16.46 6.20 -7.16
N LYS A 195 15.99 6.03 -8.39
CA LYS A 195 14.61 6.34 -8.79
C LYS A 195 13.74 5.13 -8.42
N VAL A 196 12.91 5.25 -7.40
CA VAL A 196 12.20 4.12 -6.79
C VAL A 196 10.70 4.38 -6.72
N PHE A 197 9.93 3.31 -6.87
CA PHE A 197 8.48 3.25 -6.62
C PHE A 197 8.17 2.07 -5.70
N ASN A 198 7.13 2.19 -4.89
CA ASN A 198 6.60 1.09 -4.08
C ASN A 198 5.32 0.56 -4.74
N LEU A 199 5.19 -0.74 -4.91
CA LEU A 199 3.97 -1.34 -5.46
C LEU A 199 2.80 -1.15 -4.50
N ASP A 200 1.75 -0.44 -4.95
CA ASP A 200 0.56 -0.16 -4.14
C ASP A 200 -0.13 -1.45 -3.72
N GLY A 201 -0.43 -1.57 -2.42
CA GLY A 201 -1.00 -2.79 -1.83
C GLY A 201 -0.07 -4.02 -1.85
N GLY A 202 1.16 -3.89 -2.36
CA GLY A 202 2.16 -4.96 -2.39
C GLY A 202 1.74 -6.21 -3.19
N PHE A 203 2.43 -7.31 -2.94
CA PHE A 203 2.17 -8.59 -3.63
C PHE A 203 0.75 -9.13 -3.37
N LYS A 204 0.18 -8.85 -2.20
CA LYS A 204 -1.19 -9.29 -1.89
C LYS A 204 -2.18 -8.71 -2.89
N LEU A 205 -2.18 -7.39 -3.11
CA LEU A 205 -3.09 -6.77 -4.07
C LEU A 205 -2.78 -7.19 -5.51
N PHE A 206 -1.50 -7.30 -5.86
CA PHE A 206 -1.06 -7.79 -7.16
C PHE A 206 -1.62 -9.19 -7.46
N SER A 207 -1.46 -10.14 -6.54
CA SER A 207 -1.86 -11.53 -6.74
C SER A 207 -3.38 -11.76 -6.68
N GLU A 208 -4.10 -10.97 -5.86
CA GLU A 208 -5.56 -11.08 -5.69
C GLU A 208 -6.33 -10.17 -6.66
N GLY A 209 -5.69 -9.13 -7.20
CA GLY A 209 -6.29 -8.11 -8.05
C GLY A 209 -6.45 -8.47 -9.53
N GLY A 210 -6.06 -9.69 -9.92
CA GLY A 210 -6.22 -10.15 -11.32
C GLY A 210 -5.21 -9.53 -12.29
N SER A 211 -3.97 -9.32 -11.85
CA SER A 211 -2.87 -8.92 -12.73
C SER A 211 -2.78 -9.83 -13.95
N ARG A 212 -2.56 -9.25 -15.13
CA ARG A 212 -2.36 -10.00 -16.39
C ARG A 212 -1.05 -10.78 -16.43
N MET A 213 -0.08 -10.39 -15.61
CA MET A 213 1.23 -11.05 -15.54
C MET A 213 1.19 -12.43 -14.89
N GLY A 214 0.14 -12.77 -14.14
CA GLY A 214 0.11 -13.97 -13.32
C GLY A 214 1.07 -13.89 -12.12
N ILE A 215 1.44 -15.06 -11.60
CA ILE A 215 2.34 -15.22 -10.45
C ILE A 215 3.45 -16.18 -10.86
N ALA A 216 4.71 -15.79 -10.65
CA ALA A 216 5.85 -16.68 -10.78
C ALA A 216 6.13 -17.40 -9.44
N SER A 217 6.72 -18.58 -9.51
CA SER A 217 7.19 -19.36 -8.35
C SER A 217 8.52 -20.04 -8.69
N GLY A 218 9.35 -20.30 -7.69
CA GLY A 218 10.66 -20.93 -7.86
C GLY A 218 11.73 -20.29 -6.96
N GLU A 219 12.95 -20.76 -7.07
CA GLU A 219 14.07 -20.31 -6.23
C GLU A 219 14.47 -18.87 -6.52
N ALA A 220 14.95 -18.20 -5.47
CA ALA A 220 15.52 -16.86 -5.57
C ALA A 220 16.87 -16.95 -6.29
N SER A 221 17.04 -16.18 -7.34
CA SER A 221 18.30 -16.06 -8.11
C SER A 221 19.37 -15.24 -7.36
#